data_ce6fb142a6870f07f7d5e5b78ac9ad62
#
_entry.id   ce6fb142a6870f07f7d5e5b78ac9ad62
#
_cell.length_a   1.000
_cell.length_b   1.000
_cell.length_c   1.000
_cell.angle_alpha   90.00
_cell.angle_beta   90.00
_cell.angle_gamma   90.00
#
_symmetry.space_group_name_H-M   'P 1'
#
loop_
_entity.id
_entity.type
_entity.pdbx_description
1 polymer ?
#
loop_
_entity_poly.entity_id
_entity_poly.type
_entity_poly.pdbx_seq_one_letter_code
_entity_poly.pdbx_strand_id
1 'polypeptide(L)'
;MLLANRLVAEYLVQKGLPGLFRVHEEPVQDAYEKLRQALARLGYTLPPKLSGHALQKALLASRGRPEEPVVAYLVLRSLRLARYAPENLGHFGLAMEHYLHFTSPIRRYPDLVVHRVLKAALRRTLTPARKARWQEAFPAIAEHASEMERKAEAAERELTKYYMAKW
;
A
#
# COMPACT_ATOMS: atom_id res chain seq x y z
N MET A 1 -8.61 -10.48 -7.43
CA MET A 1 -7.18 -10.14 -7.24
C MET A 1 -6.85 -9.80 -5.77
N LEU A 2 -7.57 -8.90 -5.11
CA LEU A 2 -7.32 -8.54 -3.70
C LEU A 2 -7.32 -9.74 -2.76
N LEU A 3 -8.32 -10.62 -2.86
CA LEU A 3 -8.43 -11.83 -2.03
C LEU A 3 -7.20 -12.74 -2.19
N ALA A 4 -6.73 -12.98 -3.42
CA ALA A 4 -5.55 -13.83 -3.65
C ALA A 4 -4.29 -13.22 -3.03
N ASN A 5 -4.09 -11.90 -3.18
CA ASN A 5 -2.99 -11.17 -2.57
C ASN A 5 -3.00 -11.30 -1.04
N ARG A 6 -4.16 -11.14 -0.42
CA ARG A 6 -4.38 -11.26 1.02
C ARG A 6 -4.11 -12.70 1.50
N LEU A 7 -4.70 -13.70 0.88
CA LEU A 7 -4.54 -15.11 1.29
C LEU A 7 -3.08 -15.57 1.20
N VAL A 8 -2.34 -15.14 0.18
CA VAL A 8 -0.91 -15.45 0.07
C VAL A 8 -0.12 -14.73 1.17
N ALA A 9 -0.45 -13.48 1.50
CA ALA A 9 0.17 -12.75 2.61
C ALA A 9 -0.06 -13.46 3.95
N GLU A 10 -1.30 -13.83 4.25
CA GLU A 10 -1.68 -14.59 5.44
C GLU A 10 -0.92 -15.93 5.53
N TYR A 11 -0.85 -16.67 4.41
CA TYR A 11 -0.11 -17.93 4.36
C TYR A 11 1.38 -17.74 4.68
N LEU A 12 2.05 -16.73 4.09
CA LEU A 12 3.47 -16.49 4.38
C LEU A 12 3.69 -16.14 5.86
N VAL A 13 2.85 -15.29 6.43
CA VAL A 13 2.90 -14.88 7.85
C VAL A 13 2.69 -16.09 8.77
N GLN A 14 1.63 -16.87 8.56
CA GLN A 14 1.31 -18.06 9.37
C GLN A 14 2.41 -19.12 9.34
N LYS A 15 3.11 -19.24 8.21
CA LYS A 15 4.23 -20.20 8.04
C LYS A 15 5.59 -19.62 8.44
N GLY A 16 5.66 -18.38 8.89
CA GLY A 16 6.92 -17.69 9.23
C GLY A 16 7.88 -17.61 8.03
N LEU A 17 7.34 -17.46 6.83
CA LEU A 17 8.09 -17.38 5.58
C LEU A 17 8.48 -15.92 5.29
N PRO A 18 9.66 -15.68 4.69
CA PRO A 18 10.01 -14.32 4.26
C PRO A 18 9.09 -13.87 3.12
N GLY A 19 8.76 -12.57 3.09
CA GLY A 19 7.90 -12.00 2.06
C GLY A 19 8.28 -10.56 1.73
N LEU A 20 7.76 -10.06 0.62
CA LEU A 20 7.74 -8.65 0.29
C LEU A 20 6.29 -8.17 0.38
N PHE A 21 5.98 -7.51 1.49
CA PHE A 21 4.64 -7.00 1.76
C PHE A 21 4.42 -5.65 1.09
N ARG A 22 3.18 -5.38 0.71
CA ARG A 22 2.75 -4.04 0.31
C ARG A 22 2.16 -3.36 1.53
N VAL A 23 2.92 -2.46 2.11
CA VAL A 23 2.55 -1.79 3.36
C VAL A 23 2.06 -0.38 3.10
N HIS A 24 1.05 0.01 3.84
CA HIS A 24 0.50 1.35 3.85
C HIS A 24 0.26 1.76 5.30
N GLU A 25 1.22 2.49 5.83
CA GLU A 25 1.19 2.91 7.24
C GLU A 25 0.12 3.97 7.47
N GLU A 26 -0.31 4.09 8.70
CA GLU A 26 -1.24 5.13 9.12
C GLU A 26 -0.67 6.53 8.86
N PRO A 27 -1.52 7.54 8.60
CA PRO A 27 -1.12 8.93 8.57
C PRO A 27 -0.37 9.33 9.85
N VAL A 28 0.64 10.18 9.72
CA VAL A 28 1.28 10.77 10.91
C VAL A 28 0.30 11.70 11.61
N GLN A 29 0.39 11.79 12.94
CA GLN A 29 -0.55 12.54 13.78
C GLN A 29 -0.73 14.00 13.32
N ASP A 30 0.36 14.67 12.93
CA ASP A 30 0.30 16.06 12.44
C ASP A 30 -0.50 16.18 11.12
N ALA A 31 -0.32 15.25 10.19
CA ALA A 31 -1.09 15.22 8.94
C ALA A 31 -2.58 14.96 9.19
N TYR A 32 -2.88 14.04 10.13
CA TYR A 32 -4.26 13.77 10.53
C TYR A 32 -4.92 14.97 11.20
N GLU A 33 -4.22 15.68 12.07
CA GLU A 33 -4.75 16.88 12.74
C GLU A 33 -5.05 18.00 11.74
N LYS A 34 -4.15 18.23 10.78
CA LYS A 34 -4.39 19.19 9.68
C LYS A 34 -5.61 18.79 8.84
N LEU A 35 -5.76 17.49 8.55
CA LEU A 35 -6.95 16.97 7.86
C LEU A 35 -8.22 17.23 8.67
N ARG A 36 -8.20 16.93 9.98
CA ARG A 36 -9.33 17.11 10.89
C ARG A 36 -9.81 18.55 10.90
N GLN A 37 -8.88 19.52 10.98
CA GLN A 37 -9.19 20.93 10.94
C GLN A 37 -9.75 21.38 9.57
N ALA A 38 -9.17 20.90 8.48
CA ALA A 38 -9.64 21.22 7.14
C ALA A 38 -11.06 20.68 6.88
N LEU A 39 -11.34 19.43 7.27
CA LEU A 39 -12.66 18.84 7.12
C LEU A 39 -13.70 19.48 8.04
N ALA A 40 -13.32 19.92 9.25
CA ALA A 40 -14.22 20.65 10.14
C ALA A 40 -14.74 21.96 9.51
N ARG A 41 -13.92 22.66 8.74
CA ARG A 41 -14.32 23.87 7.99
C ARG A 41 -15.34 23.59 6.89
N LEU A 42 -15.38 22.34 6.39
CA LEU A 42 -16.35 21.86 5.41
C LEU A 42 -17.57 21.20 6.06
N GLY A 43 -17.68 21.23 7.41
CA GLY A 43 -18.79 20.65 8.15
C GLY A 43 -18.65 19.15 8.47
N TYR A 44 -17.47 18.55 8.25
CA TYR A 44 -17.21 17.14 8.54
C TYR A 44 -16.37 16.99 9.81
N THR A 45 -16.89 16.30 10.81
CA THR A 45 -16.20 16.10 12.10
C THR A 45 -15.49 14.77 12.12
N LEU A 46 -14.19 14.77 12.41
CA LEU A 46 -13.38 13.60 12.66
C LEU A 46 -13.03 13.50 14.15
N PRO A 47 -12.92 12.28 14.73
CA PRO A 47 -12.51 12.10 16.12
C PRO A 47 -11.05 12.53 16.32
N PRO A 48 -10.61 12.87 17.54
CA PRO A 48 -9.22 13.22 17.83
C PRO A 48 -8.24 12.08 17.54
N LYS A 49 -8.66 10.83 17.79
CA LYS A 49 -7.88 9.64 17.49
C LYS A 49 -8.14 9.20 16.04
N LEU A 50 -7.08 8.90 15.30
CA LEU A 50 -7.18 8.38 13.94
C LEU A 50 -8.10 7.14 13.89
N SER A 51 -9.00 7.15 12.92
CA SER A 51 -9.91 6.05 12.63
C SER A 51 -10.18 5.97 11.14
N GLY A 52 -9.80 4.86 10.51
CA GLY A 52 -10.11 4.58 9.10
C GLY A 52 -11.61 4.59 8.82
N HIS A 53 -12.42 4.09 9.79
CA HIS A 53 -13.87 4.14 9.68
C HIS A 53 -14.41 5.58 9.66
N ALA A 54 -13.85 6.48 10.48
CA ALA A 54 -14.26 7.89 10.48
C ALA A 54 -13.92 8.59 9.16
N LEU A 55 -12.74 8.29 8.57
CA LEU A 55 -12.39 8.77 7.24
C LEU A 55 -13.35 8.27 6.17
N GLN A 56 -13.67 6.99 6.19
CA GLN A 56 -14.65 6.39 5.29
C GLN A 56 -16.02 7.05 5.43
N LYS A 57 -16.48 7.28 6.65
CA LYS A 57 -17.77 7.96 6.93
C LYS A 57 -17.78 9.38 6.35
N ALA A 58 -16.68 10.14 6.49
CA ALA A 58 -16.58 11.48 5.93
C ALA A 58 -16.64 11.45 4.38
N LEU A 59 -15.91 10.51 3.75
CA LEU A 59 -15.95 10.30 2.29
C LEU A 59 -17.35 9.92 1.80
N LEU A 60 -18.04 9.03 2.50
CA LEU A 60 -19.41 8.63 2.14
C LEU A 60 -20.40 9.78 2.34
N ALA A 61 -20.24 10.58 3.40
CA ALA A 61 -21.11 11.71 3.68
C ALA A 61 -20.95 12.87 2.69
N SER A 62 -19.77 13.01 2.05
CA SER A 62 -19.52 14.00 1.00
C SER A 62 -19.98 13.56 -0.39
N ARG A 63 -20.30 12.28 -0.56
CA ARG A 63 -20.63 11.70 -1.87
C ARG A 63 -21.84 12.40 -2.51
N GLY A 64 -21.69 12.81 -3.77
CA GLY A 64 -22.71 13.53 -4.54
C GLY A 64 -22.87 14.99 -4.17
N ARG A 65 -22.04 15.55 -3.26
CA ARG A 65 -22.03 16.97 -2.89
C ARG A 65 -20.96 17.74 -3.68
N PRO A 66 -21.10 19.05 -3.86
CA PRO A 66 -20.11 19.85 -4.58
C PRO A 66 -18.69 19.76 -3.99
N GLU A 67 -18.56 19.56 -2.68
CA GLU A 67 -17.30 19.45 -1.96
C GLU A 67 -16.67 18.06 -1.99
N GLU A 68 -17.32 17.03 -2.56
CA GLU A 68 -16.79 15.65 -2.65
C GLU A 68 -15.35 15.59 -3.19
N PRO A 69 -14.99 16.26 -4.31
CA PRO A 69 -13.63 16.21 -4.83
C PRO A 69 -12.60 16.79 -3.85
N VAL A 70 -12.98 17.85 -3.12
CA VAL A 70 -12.11 18.52 -2.13
C VAL A 70 -11.90 17.60 -0.92
N VAL A 71 -12.96 16.99 -0.40
CA VAL A 71 -12.89 16.04 0.72
C VAL A 71 -12.02 14.85 0.34
N ALA A 72 -12.24 14.24 -0.83
CA ALA A 72 -11.44 13.14 -1.33
C ALA A 72 -9.96 13.52 -1.47
N TYR A 73 -9.67 14.67 -2.05
CA TYR A 73 -8.30 15.18 -2.20
C TYR A 73 -7.61 15.39 -0.84
N LEU A 74 -8.27 16.03 0.12
CA LEU A 74 -7.72 16.26 1.46
C LEU A 74 -7.40 14.96 2.18
N VAL A 75 -8.32 13.98 2.13
CA VAL A 75 -8.10 12.65 2.72
C VAL A 75 -6.90 11.97 2.04
N LEU A 76 -6.88 11.88 0.72
CA LEU A 76 -5.78 11.22 -0.01
C LEU A 76 -4.43 11.88 0.27
N ARG A 77 -4.38 13.22 0.34
CA ARG A 77 -3.15 13.97 0.62
C ARG A 77 -2.61 13.74 2.04
N SER A 78 -3.48 13.40 2.99
CA SER A 78 -3.08 13.12 4.37
C SER A 78 -2.48 11.73 4.55
N LEU A 79 -2.75 10.80 3.62
CA LEU A 79 -2.27 9.43 3.66
C LEU A 79 -0.78 9.35 3.29
N ARG A 80 -0.11 8.37 3.86
CA ARG A 80 1.25 7.99 3.42
C ARG A 80 1.19 7.27 2.08
N LEU A 81 2.31 7.27 1.37
CA LEU A 81 2.45 6.44 0.17
C LEU A 81 2.66 4.98 0.58
N ALA A 82 1.97 4.08 -0.10
CA ALA A 82 2.23 2.66 0.05
C ALA A 82 3.61 2.32 -0.52
N ARG A 83 4.32 1.37 0.11
CA ARG A 83 5.67 0.92 -0.27
C ARG A 83 5.81 -0.59 -0.13
N TYR A 84 6.87 -1.14 -0.65
CA TYR A 84 7.25 -2.51 -0.34
C TYR A 84 8.11 -2.55 0.92
N ALA A 85 7.95 -3.61 1.72
CA ALA A 85 8.73 -3.86 2.92
C ALA A 85 8.84 -5.36 3.18
N PRO A 86 9.95 -5.85 3.77
CA PRO A 86 10.05 -7.24 4.23
C PRO A 86 9.22 -7.48 5.51
N GLU A 87 8.96 -6.44 6.29
CA GLU A 87 8.10 -6.49 7.47
C GLU A 87 6.63 -6.27 7.08
N ASN A 88 5.76 -7.05 7.71
CA ASN A 88 4.32 -6.84 7.55
C ASN A 88 3.82 -5.77 8.51
N LEU A 89 3.61 -4.56 8.01
CA LEU A 89 3.10 -3.41 8.78
C LEU A 89 1.61 -3.14 8.49
N GLY A 90 0.94 -4.05 7.79
CA GLY A 90 -0.44 -3.87 7.38
C GLY A 90 -0.63 -2.89 6.22
N HIS A 91 -1.89 -2.75 5.82
CA HIS A 91 -2.27 -1.84 4.73
C HIS A 91 -3.50 -1.02 5.15
N PHE A 92 -3.26 0.17 5.71
CA PHE A 92 -4.29 1.06 6.24
C PHE A 92 -5.39 1.38 5.21
N GLY A 93 -5.02 1.78 4.00
CA GLY A 93 -5.98 2.16 2.96
C GLY A 93 -6.88 1.01 2.46
N LEU A 94 -6.49 -0.26 2.69
CA LEU A 94 -7.31 -1.43 2.40
C LEU A 94 -7.95 -2.06 3.64
N ALA A 95 -7.66 -1.53 4.83
CA ALA A 95 -8.04 -2.11 6.11
C ALA A 95 -7.66 -3.60 6.23
N MET A 96 -6.44 -3.95 5.81
CA MET A 96 -5.92 -5.31 5.82
C MET A 96 -4.69 -5.41 6.71
N GLU A 97 -4.68 -6.40 7.61
CA GLU A 97 -3.53 -6.70 8.47
C GLU A 97 -2.37 -7.31 7.69
N HIS A 98 -2.67 -8.08 6.64
CA HIS A 98 -1.68 -8.75 5.81
C HIS A 98 -2.00 -8.50 4.35
N TYR A 99 -1.07 -7.86 3.65
CA TYR A 99 -1.24 -7.60 2.23
C TYR A 99 0.10 -7.62 1.50
N LEU A 100 0.11 -8.24 0.33
CA LEU A 100 1.23 -8.22 -0.59
C LEU A 100 0.73 -8.23 -2.03
N HIS A 101 1.61 -8.01 -2.96
CA HIS A 101 1.32 -8.19 -4.38
C HIS A 101 1.74 -9.58 -4.85
N PHE A 102 0.84 -10.31 -5.49
CA PHE A 102 1.07 -11.68 -5.97
C PHE A 102 0.59 -11.90 -7.40
N THR A 103 -0.45 -11.19 -7.84
CA THR A 103 -1.23 -11.53 -9.03
C THR A 103 -0.65 -11.01 -10.35
N SER A 104 0.49 -10.30 -10.35
CA SER A 104 1.06 -9.72 -11.57
C SER A 104 2.60 -9.89 -11.66
N PRO A 105 3.14 -11.13 -11.62
CA PRO A 105 4.59 -11.37 -11.60
C PRO A 105 5.32 -11.01 -12.91
N ILE A 106 4.58 -10.79 -13.99
CA ILE A 106 5.16 -10.39 -15.29
C ILE A 106 5.65 -8.94 -15.24
N ARG A 107 4.92 -8.04 -14.56
CA ARG A 107 5.19 -6.62 -14.55
C ARG A 107 5.66 -6.07 -13.19
N ARG A 108 5.58 -6.85 -12.12
CA ARG A 108 6.02 -6.44 -10.79
C ARG A 108 7.00 -7.45 -10.21
N TYR A 109 8.24 -7.01 -10.01
CA TYR A 109 9.28 -7.85 -9.45
C TYR A 109 8.97 -8.39 -8.04
N PRO A 110 8.36 -7.62 -7.10
CA PRO A 110 7.95 -8.15 -5.81
C PRO A 110 7.01 -9.36 -5.91
N ASP A 111 6.05 -9.34 -6.83
CA ASP A 111 5.16 -10.50 -7.08
C ASP A 111 5.98 -11.74 -7.48
N LEU A 112 6.96 -11.58 -8.38
CA LEU A 112 7.83 -12.68 -8.81
C LEU A 112 8.64 -13.25 -7.64
N VAL A 113 9.15 -12.39 -6.76
CA VAL A 113 9.86 -12.81 -5.54
C VAL A 113 8.95 -13.63 -4.63
N VAL A 114 7.73 -13.17 -4.39
CA VAL A 114 6.72 -13.89 -3.60
C VAL A 114 6.40 -15.26 -4.22
N HIS A 115 6.26 -15.35 -5.56
CA HIS A 115 6.09 -16.63 -6.25
C HIS A 115 7.25 -17.59 -6.01
N ARG A 116 8.49 -17.07 -6.01
CA ARG A 116 9.70 -17.90 -5.76
C ARG A 116 9.71 -18.45 -4.32
N VAL A 117 9.35 -17.61 -3.34
CA VAL A 117 9.24 -18.03 -1.93
C VAL A 117 8.15 -19.09 -1.77
N LEU A 118 6.96 -18.81 -2.27
CA LEU A 118 5.81 -19.70 -2.17
C LEU A 118 6.10 -21.06 -2.83
N LYS A 119 6.66 -21.08 -4.05
CA LYS A 119 7.05 -22.30 -4.74
C LYS A 119 8.09 -23.09 -3.96
N ALA A 120 9.10 -22.44 -3.38
CA ALA A 120 10.12 -23.12 -2.59
C ALA A 120 9.52 -23.76 -1.32
N ALA A 121 8.59 -23.07 -0.66
CA ALA A 121 7.88 -23.59 0.50
C ALA A 121 7.00 -24.80 0.14
N LEU A 122 6.16 -24.67 -0.90
CA LEU A 122 5.27 -25.76 -1.34
C LEU A 122 6.03 -27.00 -1.82
N ARG A 123 7.17 -26.81 -2.50
CA ARG A 123 8.04 -27.91 -2.96
C ARG A 123 8.96 -28.44 -1.88
N ARG A 124 8.91 -27.92 -0.66
CA ARG A 124 9.79 -28.29 0.46
C ARG A 124 11.29 -28.12 0.14
N THR A 125 11.62 -27.17 -0.74
CA THR A 125 13.01 -26.84 -1.13
C THR A 125 13.55 -25.60 -0.44
N LEU A 126 12.82 -25.05 0.52
CA LEU A 126 13.22 -23.91 1.31
C LEU A 126 14.11 -24.36 2.49
N THR A 127 15.42 -24.32 2.26
CA THR A 127 16.42 -24.57 3.30
C THR A 127 16.58 -23.37 4.23
N PRO A 128 17.07 -23.56 5.48
CA PRO A 128 17.38 -22.45 6.38
C PRO A 128 18.36 -21.42 5.77
N ALA A 129 19.39 -21.88 5.08
CA ALA A 129 20.35 -21.03 4.39
C ALA A 129 19.70 -20.17 3.29
N ARG A 130 18.77 -20.75 2.51
CA ARG A 130 18.03 -20.02 1.48
C ARG A 130 17.07 -18.98 2.07
N LYS A 131 16.44 -19.33 3.20
CA LYS A 131 15.57 -18.40 3.94
C LYS A 131 16.37 -17.22 4.45
N ALA A 132 17.52 -17.46 5.10
CA ALA A 132 18.40 -16.41 5.60
C ALA A 132 18.88 -15.47 4.49
N ARG A 133 19.34 -16.01 3.36
CA ARG A 133 19.74 -15.22 2.19
C ARG A 133 18.63 -14.31 1.66
N TRP A 134 17.39 -14.78 1.66
CA TRP A 134 16.26 -13.95 1.25
C TRP A 134 15.94 -12.86 2.28
N GLN A 135 15.98 -13.19 3.57
CA GLN A 135 15.78 -12.21 4.63
C GLN A 135 16.81 -11.07 4.57
N GLU A 136 18.07 -11.40 4.25
CA GLU A 136 19.13 -10.41 4.05
C GLU A 136 18.91 -9.54 2.79
N ALA A 137 18.46 -10.13 1.69
CA ALA A 137 18.30 -9.43 0.42
C ALA A 137 17.01 -8.59 0.32
N PHE A 138 15.95 -8.94 1.05
CA PHE A 138 14.63 -8.34 0.87
C PHE A 138 14.53 -6.86 1.22
N PRO A 139 15.23 -6.31 2.23
CA PRO A 139 15.23 -4.87 2.48
C PRO A 139 15.65 -4.06 1.25
N ALA A 140 16.79 -4.40 0.65
CA ALA A 140 17.29 -3.71 -0.54
C ALA A 140 16.36 -3.87 -1.76
N ILE A 141 15.78 -5.07 -1.94
CA ILE A 141 14.82 -5.33 -3.02
C ILE A 141 13.53 -4.51 -2.82
N ALA A 142 13.04 -4.41 -1.60
CA ALA A 142 11.83 -3.65 -1.26
C ALA A 142 12.02 -2.15 -1.51
N GLU A 143 13.15 -1.60 -1.08
CA GLU A 143 13.51 -0.21 -1.29
C GLU A 143 13.62 0.11 -2.78
N HIS A 144 14.40 -0.67 -3.52
CA HIS A 144 14.58 -0.50 -4.96
C HIS A 144 13.26 -0.62 -5.73
N ALA A 145 12.43 -1.63 -5.41
CA ALA A 145 11.13 -1.80 -6.06
C ALA A 145 10.20 -0.61 -5.80
N SER A 146 10.21 -0.06 -4.58
CA SER A 146 9.42 1.13 -4.24
C SER A 146 9.94 2.40 -4.94
N GLU A 147 11.25 2.53 -5.10
CA GLU A 147 11.85 3.64 -5.85
C GLU A 147 11.49 3.58 -7.34
N MET A 148 11.64 2.40 -7.96
CA MET A 148 11.32 2.21 -9.37
C MET A 148 9.83 2.41 -9.66
N GLU A 149 8.94 2.00 -8.77
CA GLU A 149 7.51 2.28 -8.87
C GLU A 149 7.24 3.79 -8.91
N ARG A 150 7.83 4.57 -7.99
CA ARG A 150 7.69 6.03 -7.98
C ARG A 150 8.22 6.70 -9.25
N LYS A 151 9.36 6.22 -9.78
CA LYS A 151 9.92 6.71 -11.05
C LYS A 151 8.99 6.41 -12.22
N ALA A 152 8.43 5.21 -12.29
CA ALA A 152 7.47 4.82 -13.32
C ALA A 152 6.19 5.67 -13.26
N GLU A 153 5.61 5.87 -12.07
CA GLU A 153 4.45 6.72 -11.87
C GLU A 153 4.71 8.20 -12.22
N ALA A 154 5.90 8.71 -11.91
CA ALA A 154 6.28 10.06 -12.29
C ALA A 154 6.39 10.22 -13.81
N ALA A 155 7.03 9.27 -14.49
CA ALA A 155 7.14 9.26 -15.95
C ALA A 155 5.77 9.17 -16.64
N GLU A 156 4.88 8.28 -16.16
CA GLU A 156 3.52 8.13 -16.66
C GLU A 156 2.72 9.43 -16.50
N ARG A 157 2.83 10.08 -15.34
CA ARG A 157 2.16 11.35 -15.06
C ARG A 157 2.64 12.49 -15.98
N GLU A 158 3.94 12.60 -16.20
CA GLU A 158 4.50 13.61 -17.10
C GLU A 158 4.07 13.36 -18.55
N LEU A 159 4.07 12.11 -19.00
CA LEU A 159 3.60 11.73 -20.32
C LEU A 159 2.12 12.03 -20.51
N THR A 160 1.30 11.73 -19.49
CA THR A 160 -0.14 12.03 -19.50
C THR A 160 -0.39 13.55 -19.60
N LYS A 161 0.32 14.37 -18.83
CA LYS A 161 0.22 15.83 -18.93
C LYS A 161 0.58 16.35 -20.32
N TYR A 162 1.66 15.81 -20.90
CA TYR A 162 2.10 16.18 -22.25
C TYR A 162 1.00 15.92 -23.28
N TYR A 163 0.38 14.73 -23.23
CA TYR A 163 -0.70 14.40 -24.18
C TYR A 163 -1.98 15.22 -23.90
N MET A 164 -2.35 15.44 -22.65
CA MET A 164 -3.51 16.28 -22.31
C MET A 164 -3.34 17.74 -22.75
N ALA A 165 -2.10 18.29 -22.75
CA ALA A 165 -1.83 19.63 -23.22
C ALA A 165 -1.83 19.74 -24.76
N LYS A 166 -1.75 18.64 -25.47
CA LYS A 166 -1.67 18.58 -26.93
C LYS A 166 -3.04 18.43 -27.60
N TRP A 167 -4.07 18.04 -26.84
CA TRP A 167 -5.46 17.91 -27.27
C TRP A 167 -6.31 19.09 -26.77
#